data_3eda30eb326b703ec38ebb1eff86d2d7
#
_entry.id   3eda30eb326b703ec38ebb1eff86d2d7
#
_cell.length_a   1.000
_cell.length_b   1.000
_cell.length_c   1.000
_cell.angle_alpha   90.00
_cell.angle_beta   90.00
_cell.angle_gamma   90.00
#
_symmetry.space_group_name_H-M   'P 1'
#
loop_
_entity.id
_entity.type
_entity.pdbx_description
1 polymer ?
#
loop_
_entity_poly.entity_id
_entity_poly.type
_entity_poly.pdbx_seq_one_letter_code
_entity_poly.pdbx_strand_id
1 'polypeptide(L)'
;EPSDMKLDFYSLDMSNPIVIKAENDETRELQISVMESSSSKIDLLGEDNNVASTDPDNKYGLILKYKIDGHAYESSIIISHSSENSFEQRIKMPTHYKELLTCRYLNPKFDFATSLDGLVDVIKNKDEEFIVNALRLIEPNIKDFVLSKNEVLVDIGLDKRIPINMMGDGARKILSILTSIYECKNGIVLIDELSNGFHYSVMKGVWTSIVSVAKKNNVQIFATTHDLDSIKGLRDAAMSCEEYNNSIVCFKLHRTDNSELKSYQYSLDSVDYSLNQGREIR
;
A
#
# COMPACT_ATOMS: atom_id res chain seq x y z
N GLU A 1 5.49 -10.67 -17.25
CA GLU A 1 5.16 -11.06 -18.64
C GLU A 1 3.78 -10.48 -19.03
N PRO A 2 3.42 -10.38 -20.37
CA PRO A 2 2.10 -9.91 -20.78
C PRO A 2 0.95 -10.72 -20.18
N SER A 3 1.19 -12.00 -19.85
CA SER A 3 0.25 -12.87 -19.14
C SER A 3 -0.06 -12.37 -17.73
N ASP A 4 0.92 -11.76 -17.05
CA ASP A 4 0.75 -11.33 -15.67
C ASP A 4 -0.13 -10.07 -15.58
N MET A 5 -0.05 -9.19 -16.58
CA MET A 5 -0.90 -7.99 -16.66
C MET A 5 -2.39 -8.34 -16.86
N LYS A 6 -2.72 -9.49 -17.45
CA LYS A 6 -4.11 -9.93 -17.60
C LYS A 6 -4.77 -10.21 -16.25
N LEU A 7 -3.98 -10.63 -15.24
CA LEU A 7 -4.49 -10.93 -13.91
C LEU A 7 -5.03 -9.69 -13.18
N ASP A 8 -4.60 -8.48 -13.60
CA ASP A 8 -5.06 -7.22 -13.03
C ASP A 8 -6.46 -6.82 -13.53
N PHE A 9 -6.93 -7.46 -14.62
CA PHE A 9 -8.23 -7.14 -15.21
C PHE A 9 -9.28 -8.20 -14.90
N TYR A 10 -10.49 -7.73 -14.63
CA TYR A 10 -11.63 -8.61 -14.33
C TYR A 10 -11.86 -9.64 -15.42
N SER A 11 -11.98 -10.91 -15.04
CA SER A 11 -12.15 -12.05 -15.96
C SER A 11 -11.06 -12.18 -17.02
N LEU A 12 -9.87 -11.60 -16.78
CA LEU A 12 -8.77 -11.55 -17.76
C LEU A 12 -9.13 -10.81 -19.06
N ASP A 13 -10.19 -10.03 -19.03
CA ASP A 13 -10.65 -9.23 -20.18
C ASP A 13 -10.01 -7.86 -20.16
N MET A 14 -9.01 -7.64 -21.01
CA MET A 14 -8.29 -6.39 -21.16
C MET A 14 -8.99 -5.38 -22.09
N SER A 15 -10.10 -5.74 -22.73
CA SER A 15 -10.86 -4.86 -23.62
C SER A 15 -11.59 -3.76 -22.87
N ASN A 16 -11.91 -4.02 -21.58
CA ASN A 16 -12.56 -3.07 -20.70
C ASN A 16 -11.54 -2.44 -19.75
N PRO A 17 -11.47 -1.11 -19.68
CA PRO A 17 -10.56 -0.43 -18.76
C PRO A 17 -11.01 -0.59 -17.30
N ILE A 18 -10.07 -0.55 -16.38
CA ILE A 18 -10.36 -0.35 -14.95
C ILE A 18 -10.66 1.14 -14.76
N VAL A 19 -11.81 1.46 -14.17
CA VAL A 19 -12.21 2.85 -13.92
C VAL A 19 -12.38 3.05 -12.42
N ILE A 20 -11.65 4.04 -11.88
CA ILE A 20 -11.73 4.46 -10.49
C ILE A 20 -12.21 5.91 -10.47
N LYS A 21 -13.25 6.20 -9.69
CA LYS A 21 -13.79 7.54 -9.51
C LYS A 21 -13.76 7.91 -8.05
N ALA A 22 -13.38 9.15 -7.78
CA ALA A 22 -13.45 9.77 -6.48
C ALA A 22 -14.15 11.12 -6.62
N GLU A 23 -15.15 11.35 -5.77
CA GLU A 23 -15.92 12.60 -5.72
C GLU A 23 -15.85 13.13 -4.30
N ASN A 24 -15.29 14.32 -4.17
CA ASN A 24 -15.26 15.10 -2.95
C ASN A 24 -15.32 16.58 -3.37
N ASP A 25 -14.52 17.46 -2.81
CA ASP A 25 -14.39 18.86 -3.25
C ASP A 25 -13.87 18.96 -4.68
N GLU A 26 -13.11 17.95 -5.12
CA GLU A 26 -12.62 17.76 -6.49
C GLU A 26 -13.13 16.45 -7.08
N THR A 27 -13.49 16.46 -8.37
CA THR A 27 -13.83 15.23 -9.11
C THR A 27 -12.59 14.65 -9.73
N ARG A 28 -12.27 13.40 -9.38
CA ARG A 28 -11.14 12.65 -9.93
C ARG A 28 -11.61 11.36 -10.58
N GLU A 29 -11.14 11.09 -11.78
CA GLU A 29 -11.38 9.85 -12.51
C GLU A 29 -10.06 9.29 -13.04
N LEU A 30 -9.77 8.03 -12.74
CA LEU A 30 -8.64 7.29 -13.30
C LEU A 30 -9.17 6.13 -14.14
N GLN A 31 -8.71 6.05 -15.37
CA GLN A 31 -8.94 4.93 -16.29
C GLN A 31 -7.61 4.25 -16.59
N ILE A 32 -7.52 2.95 -16.31
CA ILE A 32 -6.33 2.13 -16.59
C ILE A 32 -6.70 1.18 -17.72
N SER A 33 -5.92 1.21 -18.80
CA SER A 33 -6.08 0.33 -19.96
C SER A 33 -4.76 -0.29 -20.36
N VAL A 34 -4.80 -1.45 -20.99
CA VAL A 34 -3.61 -2.08 -21.58
C VAL A 34 -3.23 -1.36 -22.86
N MET A 35 -1.96 -1.19 -23.10
CA MET A 35 -1.44 -0.69 -24.37
C MET A 35 -1.50 -1.83 -25.40
N GLU A 36 -2.29 -1.64 -26.46
CA GLU A 36 -2.29 -2.54 -27.60
C GLU A 36 -1.02 -2.31 -28.44
N SER A 37 -0.25 -3.36 -28.66
CA SER A 37 0.87 -3.35 -29.60
C SER A 37 0.35 -3.36 -31.03
N SER A 38 -0.15 -2.24 -31.52
CA SER A 38 -0.38 -2.08 -32.96
C SER A 38 0.83 -1.42 -33.59
N SER A 39 1.43 -2.08 -34.56
CA SER A 39 2.60 -1.66 -35.35
C SER A 39 2.46 -0.33 -36.10
N SER A 40 1.41 0.45 -35.89
CA SER A 40 1.10 1.66 -36.63
C SER A 40 0.88 2.93 -35.79
N LYS A 41 1.13 2.93 -34.47
CA LYS A 41 0.90 4.10 -33.61
C LYS A 41 2.01 4.41 -32.59
N ILE A 42 3.26 4.09 -32.89
CA ILE A 42 4.40 4.43 -32.02
C ILE A 42 5.02 5.80 -32.37
N ASP A 43 4.29 6.69 -33.02
CA ASP A 43 4.74 8.08 -33.28
C ASP A 43 4.53 9.04 -32.11
N LEU A 44 4.20 8.55 -30.90
CA LEU A 44 4.01 9.39 -29.71
C LEU A 44 5.26 9.57 -28.83
N LEU A 45 6.38 8.98 -29.21
CA LEU A 45 7.65 9.19 -28.53
C LEU A 45 8.48 10.17 -29.36
N GLY A 46 8.61 11.40 -28.86
CA GLY A 46 9.40 12.46 -29.46
C GLY A 46 10.80 12.00 -29.93
N GLU A 47 11.29 12.70 -30.93
CA GLU A 47 12.53 12.54 -31.65
C GLU A 47 13.74 12.32 -30.70
N ASP A 48 14.08 11.07 -30.41
CA ASP A 48 15.43 10.67 -30.06
C ASP A 48 15.82 9.51 -30.97
N ASN A 49 16.36 9.91 -32.13
CA ASN A 49 16.92 9.04 -33.17
C ASN A 49 18.21 8.39 -32.69
N ASN A 50 18.18 7.41 -31.82
CA ASN A 50 19.28 6.43 -31.63
C ASN A 50 18.85 5.29 -30.68
N VAL A 51 17.85 4.51 -31.07
CA VAL A 51 17.63 3.21 -30.43
C VAL A 51 17.65 2.14 -31.51
N ALA A 52 18.66 1.26 -31.40
CA ALA A 52 18.78 0.05 -32.21
C ALA A 52 17.44 -0.68 -32.29
N SER A 53 17.11 -1.16 -33.48
CA SER A 53 15.92 -1.94 -33.84
C SER A 53 15.62 -3.04 -32.82
N THR A 54 14.83 -2.75 -31.82
CA THR A 54 14.19 -3.77 -30.98
C THR A 54 12.87 -4.14 -31.65
N ASP A 55 12.67 -5.45 -31.80
CA ASP A 55 11.48 -6.07 -32.39
C ASP A 55 10.19 -5.37 -31.85
N PRO A 56 9.33 -4.81 -32.71
CA PRO A 56 8.10 -4.09 -32.25
C PRO A 56 7.12 -5.02 -31.52
N ASP A 57 7.25 -6.33 -31.66
CA ASP A 57 6.29 -7.32 -31.15
C ASP A 57 6.43 -7.61 -29.63
N ASN A 58 7.41 -7.04 -28.93
CA ASN A 58 7.70 -7.36 -27.53
C ASN A 58 7.49 -6.17 -26.55
N LYS A 59 6.69 -5.18 -26.91
CA LYS A 59 6.35 -4.08 -26.00
C LYS A 59 4.95 -4.26 -25.47
N TYR A 60 4.79 -4.21 -24.16
CA TYR A 60 3.51 -4.19 -23.48
C TYR A 60 3.51 -3.12 -22.40
N GLY A 61 2.35 -2.67 -21.98
CA GLY A 61 2.30 -1.59 -21.00
C GLY A 61 0.88 -1.25 -20.56
N LEU A 62 0.82 -0.26 -19.68
CA LEU A 62 -0.41 0.32 -19.20
C LEU A 62 -0.48 1.79 -19.58
N ILE A 63 -1.67 2.22 -19.98
CA ILE A 63 -2.00 3.62 -20.17
C ILE A 63 -2.92 4.03 -19.03
N LEU A 64 -2.55 5.08 -18.32
CA LEU A 64 -3.31 5.67 -17.24
C LEU A 64 -3.83 7.03 -17.71
N LYS A 65 -5.13 7.11 -17.97
CA LYS A 65 -5.81 8.38 -18.28
C LYS A 65 -6.52 8.85 -17.04
N TYR A 66 -6.25 10.07 -16.62
CA TYR A 66 -6.90 10.63 -15.44
C TYR A 66 -7.39 12.05 -15.69
N LYS A 67 -8.52 12.36 -15.06
CA LYS A 67 -9.14 13.66 -15.07
C LYS A 67 -9.22 14.21 -13.66
N ILE A 68 -8.86 15.47 -13.50
CA ILE A 68 -8.94 16.20 -12.24
C ILE A 68 -9.60 17.54 -12.57
N ASP A 69 -10.76 17.81 -11.99
CA ASP A 69 -11.55 19.05 -12.23
C ASP A 69 -11.70 19.40 -13.71
N GLY A 70 -11.99 18.39 -14.52
CA GLY A 70 -12.18 18.55 -15.97
C GLY A 70 -10.90 18.60 -16.81
N HIS A 71 -9.71 18.70 -16.20
CA HIS A 71 -8.44 18.63 -16.91
C HIS A 71 -8.01 17.17 -17.11
N ALA A 72 -7.65 16.81 -18.34
CA ALA A 72 -7.24 15.45 -18.69
C ALA A 72 -5.72 15.33 -18.76
N TYR A 73 -5.22 14.25 -18.20
CA TYR A 73 -3.80 13.88 -18.18
C TYR A 73 -3.63 12.43 -18.61
N GLU A 74 -2.44 12.09 -19.09
CA GLU A 74 -2.09 10.73 -19.47
C GLU A 74 -0.67 10.39 -19.00
N SER A 75 -0.54 9.21 -18.40
CA SER A 75 0.72 8.58 -18.08
C SER A 75 0.79 7.22 -18.76
N SER A 76 1.97 6.72 -19.03
CA SER A 76 2.14 5.36 -19.54
C SER A 76 3.31 4.65 -18.88
N ILE A 77 3.13 3.36 -18.66
CA ILE A 77 4.17 2.44 -18.19
C ILE A 77 4.41 1.46 -19.32
N ILE A 78 5.61 1.47 -19.89
CA ILE A 78 5.99 0.62 -21.02
C ILE A 78 7.07 -0.33 -20.54
N ILE A 79 6.89 -1.62 -20.79
CA ILE A 79 7.85 -2.66 -20.50
C ILE A 79 8.30 -3.25 -21.82
N SER A 80 9.60 -3.31 -22.06
CA SER A 80 10.20 -3.89 -23.25
C SER A 80 11.29 -4.88 -22.86
N HIS A 81 11.42 -5.96 -23.62
CA HIS A 81 12.55 -6.87 -23.50
C HIS A 81 13.78 -6.23 -24.16
N SER A 82 14.88 -6.13 -23.44
CA SER A 82 16.14 -5.60 -23.97
C SER A 82 17.16 -6.69 -24.32
N SER A 83 17.01 -7.91 -23.76
CA SER A 83 17.78 -9.11 -24.04
C SER A 83 17.08 -10.33 -23.47
N GLU A 84 17.57 -11.56 -23.74
CA GLU A 84 16.91 -12.82 -23.32
C GLU A 84 16.52 -12.90 -21.83
N ASN A 85 17.07 -12.05 -20.95
CA ASN A 85 16.76 -12.06 -19.50
C ASN A 85 16.69 -10.65 -18.87
N SER A 86 16.58 -9.58 -19.66
CA SER A 86 16.48 -8.22 -19.10
C SER A 86 15.26 -7.47 -19.63
N PHE A 87 14.60 -6.76 -18.72
CA PHE A 87 13.44 -5.93 -19.02
C PHE A 87 13.83 -4.47 -18.83
N GLU A 88 13.43 -3.61 -19.75
CA GLU A 88 13.49 -2.17 -19.59
C GLU A 88 12.11 -1.63 -19.30
N GLN A 89 11.97 -0.89 -18.21
CA GLN A 89 10.73 -0.20 -17.86
C GLN A 89 10.89 1.30 -18.11
N ARG A 90 9.97 1.87 -18.90
CA ARG A 90 9.91 3.30 -19.15
C ARG A 90 8.58 3.85 -18.62
N ILE A 91 8.66 4.90 -17.81
CA ILE A 91 7.48 5.60 -17.28
C ILE A 91 7.44 6.98 -17.91
N LYS A 92 6.34 7.31 -18.60
CA LYS A 92 6.08 8.64 -19.13
C LYS A 92 5.05 9.32 -18.23
N MET A 93 5.42 10.47 -17.71
CA MET A 93 4.54 11.32 -16.88
C MET A 93 4.15 12.58 -17.64
N PRO A 94 2.98 13.19 -17.38
CA PRO A 94 2.60 14.46 -18.00
C PRO A 94 3.50 15.59 -17.48
N THR A 95 3.87 16.51 -18.36
CA THR A 95 4.80 17.61 -18.04
C THR A 95 4.18 18.72 -17.19
N HIS A 96 2.85 18.83 -17.18
CA HIS A 96 2.12 19.95 -16.56
C HIS A 96 1.30 19.55 -15.33
N TYR A 97 1.39 18.30 -14.88
CA TYR A 97 0.73 17.84 -13.68
C TYR A 97 1.75 17.28 -12.68
N LYS A 98 1.63 17.71 -11.44
CA LYS A 98 2.37 17.16 -10.31
C LYS A 98 1.38 16.85 -9.19
N GLU A 99 1.24 15.58 -8.86
CA GLU A 99 0.48 15.18 -7.68
C GLU A 99 1.17 15.66 -6.40
N LEU A 100 0.42 16.33 -5.55
CA LEU A 100 0.91 16.83 -4.26
C LEU A 100 0.64 15.86 -3.12
N LEU A 101 -0.29 14.92 -3.33
CA LEU A 101 -0.66 13.93 -2.34
C LEU A 101 0.42 12.84 -2.26
N THR A 102 1.09 12.75 -1.12
CA THR A 102 2.05 11.67 -0.87
C THR A 102 1.31 10.35 -0.68
N CYS A 103 1.75 9.32 -1.40
CA CYS A 103 1.19 7.97 -1.28
C CYS A 103 2.31 6.94 -1.13
N ARG A 104 2.11 5.97 -0.22
CA ARG A 104 2.97 4.79 -0.05
C ARG A 104 2.14 3.52 -0.18
N TYR A 105 2.68 2.55 -0.91
CA TYR A 105 2.11 1.21 -1.01
C TYR A 105 3.04 0.20 -0.35
N LEU A 106 2.48 -0.56 0.58
CA LEU A 106 3.15 -1.64 1.29
C LEU A 106 2.58 -2.97 0.80
N ASN A 107 3.35 -3.69 -0.01
CA ASN A 107 2.95 -4.98 -0.55
C ASN A 107 3.17 -6.11 0.49
N PRO A 108 2.54 -7.29 0.32
CA PRO A 108 2.67 -8.41 1.26
C PRO A 108 4.09 -8.98 1.39
N LYS A 109 4.90 -8.89 0.34
CA LYS A 109 6.28 -9.40 0.30
C LYS A 109 7.30 -8.45 0.90
N PHE A 110 6.87 -7.30 1.30
CA PHE A 110 7.54 -6.33 2.11
C PHE A 110 9.07 -6.16 1.87
N ASP A 111 9.46 -5.04 1.27
CA ASP A 111 10.85 -4.61 1.19
C ASP A 111 11.17 -3.60 2.30
N PHE A 112 11.93 -4.04 3.30
CA PHE A 112 12.32 -3.22 4.44
C PHE A 112 13.23 -2.04 4.05
N ALA A 113 13.98 -2.15 2.97
CA ALA A 113 14.94 -1.12 2.55
C ALA A 113 14.25 0.23 2.24
N THR A 114 13.00 0.19 1.77
CA THR A 114 12.24 1.40 1.43
C THR A 114 11.76 2.21 2.64
N SER A 115 11.84 1.66 3.84
CA SER A 115 11.35 2.29 5.09
C SER A 115 12.43 3.02 5.88
N LEU A 116 13.70 2.95 5.46
CA LEU A 116 14.81 3.50 6.24
C LEU A 116 14.86 5.03 6.21
N ASP A 117 14.45 5.65 5.10
CA ASP A 117 14.46 7.11 4.97
C ASP A 117 13.49 7.77 5.97
N GLY A 118 12.28 7.24 6.08
CA GLY A 118 11.32 7.72 7.08
C GLY A 118 11.79 7.51 8.52
N LEU A 119 12.53 6.44 8.77
CA LEU A 119 13.10 6.20 10.09
C LEU A 119 14.16 7.24 10.45
N VAL A 120 14.96 7.71 9.48
CA VAL A 120 15.90 8.80 9.68
C VAL A 120 15.19 10.07 10.15
N ASP A 121 14.03 10.39 9.56
CA ASP A 121 13.27 11.58 9.93
C ASP A 121 12.60 11.43 11.31
N VAL A 122 12.12 10.26 11.67
CA VAL A 122 11.66 9.96 13.04
C VAL A 122 12.76 10.22 14.05
N ILE A 123 13.98 9.70 13.82
CA ILE A 123 15.13 9.87 14.71
C ILE A 123 15.55 11.34 14.80
N LYS A 124 15.64 12.06 13.68
CA LYS A 124 15.98 13.49 13.67
C LYS A 124 15.01 14.33 14.49
N ASN A 125 13.71 13.97 14.46
CA ASN A 125 12.67 14.69 15.18
C ASN A 125 12.51 14.22 16.65
N LYS A 126 13.26 13.20 17.09
CA LYS A 126 13.18 12.57 18.42
C LYS A 126 11.78 12.04 18.74
N ASP A 127 11.16 11.44 17.73
CA ASP A 127 9.79 10.90 17.80
C ASP A 127 9.79 9.34 17.90
N GLU A 128 10.91 8.71 18.31
CA GLU A 128 11.10 7.25 18.29
C GLU A 128 10.14 6.49 19.20
N GLU A 129 9.58 7.15 20.20
CA GLU A 129 8.80 6.51 21.27
C GLU A 129 7.63 5.66 20.74
N PHE A 130 6.90 6.16 19.73
CA PHE A 130 5.76 5.40 19.18
C PHE A 130 6.22 4.11 18.49
N ILE A 131 7.39 4.12 17.85
CA ILE A 131 7.97 2.93 17.22
C ILE A 131 8.41 1.92 18.29
N VAL A 132 9.14 2.39 19.32
CA VAL A 132 9.57 1.53 20.42
C VAL A 132 8.38 0.87 21.11
N ASN A 133 7.31 1.62 21.37
CA ASN A 133 6.10 1.09 21.97
C ASN A 133 5.41 0.04 21.09
N ALA A 134 5.39 0.24 19.75
CA ALA A 134 4.84 -0.74 18.83
C ALA A 134 5.72 -2.00 18.72
N LEU A 135 7.03 -1.85 18.71
CA LEU A 135 7.97 -2.98 18.69
C LEU A 135 7.87 -3.84 19.96
N ARG A 136 7.57 -3.24 21.10
CA ARG A 136 7.33 -3.97 22.38
C ARG A 136 6.10 -4.88 22.34
N LEU A 137 5.18 -4.69 21.41
CA LEU A 137 4.08 -5.64 21.19
C LEU A 137 4.58 -7.00 20.68
N ILE A 138 5.69 -6.98 19.94
CA ILE A 138 6.30 -8.18 19.35
C ILE A 138 7.34 -8.77 20.30
N GLU A 139 8.22 -7.91 20.82
CA GLU A 139 9.28 -8.29 21.78
C GLU A 139 9.27 -7.33 22.97
N PRO A 140 8.67 -7.72 24.11
CA PRO A 140 8.49 -6.83 25.27
C PRO A 140 9.80 -6.28 25.88
N ASN A 141 10.93 -6.96 25.64
CA ASN A 141 12.23 -6.56 26.19
C ASN A 141 12.90 -5.45 25.37
N ILE A 142 12.33 -5.00 24.26
CA ILE A 142 12.92 -3.91 23.46
C ILE A 142 12.93 -2.62 24.28
N LYS A 143 14.13 -2.06 24.49
CA LYS A 143 14.37 -0.81 25.19
C LYS A 143 14.42 0.36 24.23
N ASP A 144 15.19 0.23 23.17
CA ASP A 144 15.37 1.21 22.10
C ASP A 144 15.84 0.57 20.79
N PHE A 145 16.03 1.38 19.77
CA PHE A 145 16.65 0.97 18.52
C PHE A 145 17.58 2.08 18.02
N VAL A 146 18.51 1.73 17.14
CA VAL A 146 19.38 2.66 16.43
C VAL A 146 19.48 2.27 14.96
N LEU A 147 19.63 3.28 14.10
CA LEU A 147 19.95 3.07 12.68
C LEU A 147 21.46 3.10 12.51
N SER A 148 22.02 2.00 12.04
CA SER A 148 23.45 1.86 11.73
C SER A 148 23.64 1.53 10.26
N LYS A 149 24.14 2.48 9.47
CA LYS A 149 24.22 2.38 8.01
C LYS A 149 22.82 2.11 7.43
N ASN A 150 22.61 0.92 6.88
CA ASN A 150 21.33 0.48 6.28
C ASN A 150 20.65 -0.62 7.13
N GLU A 151 20.96 -0.71 8.41
CA GLU A 151 20.44 -1.73 9.29
C GLU A 151 19.89 -1.11 10.59
N VAL A 152 18.74 -1.61 11.03
CA VAL A 152 18.16 -1.27 12.33
C VAL A 152 18.62 -2.28 13.36
N LEU A 153 19.27 -1.78 14.40
CA LEU A 153 19.72 -2.57 15.55
C LEU A 153 18.84 -2.25 16.76
N VAL A 154 18.37 -3.29 17.44
CA VAL A 154 17.50 -3.19 18.62
C VAL A 154 18.26 -3.59 19.90
N ASP A 155 17.99 -2.89 21.00
CA ASP A 155 18.43 -3.25 22.34
C ASP A 155 17.33 -4.03 23.06
N ILE A 156 17.60 -5.28 23.38
CA ILE A 156 16.72 -6.16 24.16
C ILE A 156 17.32 -6.53 25.53
N GLY A 157 18.34 -5.77 25.95
CA GLY A 157 19.01 -6.00 27.23
C GLY A 157 20.18 -7.00 27.19
N LEU A 158 20.65 -7.38 26.02
CA LEU A 158 21.87 -8.15 25.82
C LEU A 158 23.10 -7.25 25.85
N ASP A 159 24.30 -7.83 25.95
CA ASP A 159 25.57 -7.06 25.90
C ASP A 159 25.75 -6.27 24.60
N LYS A 160 25.11 -6.68 23.53
CA LYS A 160 25.17 -6.01 22.22
C LYS A 160 23.77 -5.90 21.63
N ARG A 161 23.51 -4.80 20.89
CA ARG A 161 22.34 -4.67 20.04
C ARG A 161 22.35 -5.73 18.94
N ILE A 162 21.19 -6.20 18.57
CA ILE A 162 21.02 -7.21 17.54
C ILE A 162 20.17 -6.68 16.37
N PRO A 163 20.38 -7.19 15.13
CA PRO A 163 19.60 -6.78 14.00
C PRO A 163 18.09 -7.04 14.18
N ILE A 164 17.23 -6.10 13.76
CA ILE A 164 15.77 -6.26 13.83
C ILE A 164 15.28 -7.49 13.04
N ASN A 165 16.05 -7.92 12.03
CA ASN A 165 15.75 -9.13 11.26
C ASN A 165 15.71 -10.40 12.14
N MET A 166 16.37 -10.39 13.29
CA MET A 166 16.32 -11.50 14.25
C MET A 166 15.02 -11.51 15.08
N MET A 167 14.23 -10.43 15.05
CA MET A 167 12.96 -10.32 15.78
C MET A 167 11.76 -10.89 14.99
N GLY A 168 12.00 -11.43 13.79
CA GLY A 168 10.96 -11.95 12.90
C GLY A 168 10.29 -10.88 12.03
N ASP A 169 9.40 -11.35 11.16
CA ASP A 169 8.76 -10.50 10.14
C ASP A 169 7.83 -9.44 10.73
N GLY A 170 7.15 -9.75 11.83
CA GLY A 170 6.24 -8.82 12.49
C GLY A 170 6.92 -7.53 12.97
N ALA A 171 8.12 -7.63 13.55
CA ALA A 171 8.87 -6.46 14.00
C ALA A 171 9.30 -5.56 12.83
N ARG A 172 9.75 -6.16 11.74
CA ARG A 172 10.09 -5.41 10.52
C ARG A 172 8.86 -4.75 9.89
N LYS A 173 7.75 -5.48 9.85
CA LYS A 173 6.52 -5.02 9.24
C LYS A 173 5.90 -3.86 10.01
N ILE A 174 5.80 -3.94 11.34
CA ILE A 174 5.25 -2.83 12.14
C ILE A 174 6.13 -1.59 12.03
N LEU A 175 7.45 -1.74 12.07
CA LEU A 175 8.38 -0.63 11.87
C LEU A 175 8.13 0.07 10.54
N SER A 176 8.02 -0.68 9.45
CA SER A 176 7.79 -0.11 8.13
C SER A 176 6.41 0.53 7.97
N ILE A 177 5.37 -0.08 8.51
CA ILE A 177 4.03 0.52 8.47
C ILE A 177 4.08 1.89 9.15
N LEU A 178 4.63 1.97 10.36
CA LEU A 178 4.65 3.20 11.14
C LEU A 178 5.55 4.28 10.54
N THR A 179 6.71 3.90 9.98
CA THR A 179 7.58 4.85 9.27
C THR A 179 6.94 5.36 7.99
N SER A 180 6.26 4.49 7.22
CA SER A 180 5.53 4.91 6.01
C SER A 180 4.38 5.87 6.33
N ILE A 181 3.66 5.64 7.43
CA ILE A 181 2.63 6.58 7.90
C ILE A 181 3.26 7.92 8.29
N TYR A 182 4.39 7.90 8.96
CA TYR A 182 5.09 9.12 9.36
C TYR A 182 5.57 9.94 8.17
N GLU A 183 6.13 9.29 7.13
CA GLU A 183 6.54 9.93 5.88
C GLU A 183 5.37 10.52 5.07
N CYS A 184 4.21 9.85 5.09
CA CYS A 184 3.04 10.24 4.31
C CYS A 184 2.16 11.28 5.00
N LYS A 185 2.72 12.15 5.84
CA LYS A 185 1.96 13.20 6.52
C LYS A 185 1.03 13.96 5.58
N ASN A 186 -0.26 14.06 5.92
CA ASN A 186 -1.36 14.58 5.08
C ASN A 186 -1.57 13.80 3.76
N GLY A 187 -1.20 12.53 3.72
CA GLY A 187 -1.25 11.69 2.53
C GLY A 187 -2.00 10.37 2.73
N ILE A 188 -1.62 9.37 1.95
CA ILE A 188 -2.28 8.07 1.91
C ILE A 188 -1.25 6.95 2.08
N VAL A 189 -1.61 5.92 2.86
CA VAL A 189 -0.85 4.66 2.93
C VAL A 189 -1.77 3.50 2.56
N LEU A 190 -1.35 2.72 1.57
CA LEU A 190 -2.02 1.50 1.11
C LEU A 190 -1.26 0.30 1.68
N ILE A 191 -1.95 -0.57 2.41
CA ILE A 191 -1.34 -1.74 3.06
C ILE A 191 -2.05 -2.99 2.57
N ASP A 192 -1.35 -3.83 1.84
CA ASP A 192 -1.92 -5.09 1.38
C ASP A 192 -1.58 -6.21 2.37
N GLU A 193 -2.59 -7.06 2.66
CA GLU A 193 -2.47 -8.18 3.59
C GLU A 193 -1.85 -7.77 4.94
N LEU A 194 -2.49 -6.82 5.64
CA LEU A 194 -1.95 -6.22 6.86
C LEU A 194 -1.62 -7.25 7.95
N SER A 195 -2.43 -8.28 8.11
CA SER A 195 -2.26 -9.30 9.16
C SER A 195 -1.06 -10.22 8.97
N ASN A 196 -0.53 -10.34 7.74
CA ASN A 196 0.58 -11.24 7.47
C ASN A 196 1.81 -10.92 8.33
N GLY A 197 2.36 -11.95 8.96
CA GLY A 197 3.55 -11.83 9.82
C GLY A 197 3.27 -11.43 11.27
N PHE A 198 2.01 -11.16 11.65
CA PHE A 198 1.62 -10.88 13.02
C PHE A 198 0.91 -12.08 13.65
N HIS A 199 1.19 -12.35 14.91
CA HIS A 199 0.40 -13.28 15.69
C HIS A 199 -0.92 -12.63 16.13
N TYR A 200 -2.02 -13.39 16.17
CA TYR A 200 -3.35 -12.84 16.48
C TYR A 200 -3.41 -12.06 17.81
N SER A 201 -2.62 -12.47 18.82
CA SER A 201 -2.61 -11.83 20.13
C SER A 201 -2.12 -10.38 20.15
N VAL A 202 -1.35 -9.96 19.13
CA VAL A 202 -0.82 -8.60 19.04
C VAL A 202 -1.67 -7.69 18.14
N MET A 203 -2.66 -8.22 17.41
CA MET A 203 -3.42 -7.50 16.41
C MET A 203 -4.11 -6.24 16.95
N LYS A 204 -4.69 -6.29 18.16
CA LYS A 204 -5.26 -5.11 18.82
C LYS A 204 -4.21 -3.99 18.97
N GLY A 205 -3.03 -4.33 19.49
CA GLY A 205 -1.95 -3.36 19.69
C GLY A 205 -1.40 -2.81 18.37
N VAL A 206 -1.25 -3.66 17.35
CA VAL A 206 -0.83 -3.27 16.00
C VAL A 206 -1.81 -2.23 15.44
N TRP A 207 -3.11 -2.50 15.44
CA TRP A 207 -4.13 -1.56 14.98
C TRP A 207 -4.17 -0.27 15.80
N THR A 208 -4.04 -0.38 17.14
CA THR A 208 -3.97 0.81 18.01
C THR A 208 -2.80 1.71 17.61
N SER A 209 -1.62 1.14 17.37
CA SER A 209 -0.44 1.89 16.95
C SER A 209 -0.64 2.54 15.58
N ILE A 210 -1.17 1.79 14.61
CA ILE A 210 -1.44 2.27 13.24
C ILE A 210 -2.42 3.45 13.27
N VAL A 211 -3.58 3.28 13.90
CA VAL A 211 -4.63 4.31 13.92
C VAL A 211 -4.15 5.57 14.67
N SER A 212 -3.45 5.40 15.79
CA SER A 212 -2.89 6.52 16.56
C SER A 212 -1.90 7.36 15.74
N VAL A 213 -0.95 6.70 15.07
CA VAL A 213 0.07 7.39 14.27
C VAL A 213 -0.55 8.00 13.01
N ALA A 214 -1.49 7.32 12.36
CA ALA A 214 -2.22 7.84 11.22
C ALA A 214 -3.00 9.11 11.57
N LYS A 215 -3.71 9.12 12.70
CA LYS A 215 -4.45 10.29 13.17
C LYS A 215 -3.51 11.45 13.50
N LYS A 216 -2.42 11.20 14.24
CA LYS A 216 -1.41 12.22 14.60
C LYS A 216 -0.84 12.90 13.36
N ASN A 217 -0.66 12.16 12.24
CA ASN A 217 -0.04 12.65 11.02
C ASN A 217 -1.06 13.02 9.92
N ASN A 218 -2.37 12.95 10.20
CA ASN A 218 -3.43 13.19 9.22
C ASN A 218 -3.26 12.33 7.96
N VAL A 219 -3.08 11.01 8.14
CA VAL A 219 -2.86 10.04 7.06
C VAL A 219 -4.09 9.17 6.89
N GLN A 220 -4.58 9.04 5.67
CA GLN A 220 -5.62 8.08 5.32
C GLN A 220 -5.00 6.71 5.04
N ILE A 221 -5.56 5.66 5.65
CA ILE A 221 -5.09 4.29 5.46
C ILE A 221 -6.14 3.47 4.73
N PHE A 222 -5.70 2.74 3.71
CA PHE A 222 -6.46 1.67 3.10
C PHE A 222 -5.71 0.36 3.36
N ALA A 223 -6.33 -0.55 4.07
CA ALA A 223 -5.72 -1.83 4.40
C ALA A 223 -6.61 -2.98 3.93
N THR A 224 -6.00 -4.00 3.32
CA THR A 224 -6.68 -5.26 3.02
C THR A 224 -6.32 -6.32 4.05
N THR A 225 -7.25 -7.21 4.30
CA THR A 225 -7.02 -8.43 5.10
C THR A 225 -8.09 -9.47 4.77
N HIS A 226 -7.72 -10.72 4.82
CA HIS A 226 -8.65 -11.85 4.77
C HIS A 226 -8.77 -12.53 6.15
N ASP A 227 -8.10 -11.99 7.18
CA ASP A 227 -7.99 -12.57 8.49
C ASP A 227 -9.01 -11.99 9.47
N LEU A 228 -9.81 -12.85 10.09
CA LEU A 228 -10.83 -12.49 11.06
C LEU A 228 -10.23 -11.89 12.34
N ASP A 229 -9.05 -12.36 12.75
CA ASP A 229 -8.40 -11.85 13.96
C ASP A 229 -7.86 -10.42 13.75
N SER A 230 -7.50 -10.06 12.51
CA SER A 230 -7.21 -8.68 12.14
C SER A 230 -8.44 -7.77 12.31
N ILE A 231 -9.61 -8.23 11.84
CA ILE A 231 -10.86 -7.48 11.96
C ILE A 231 -11.27 -7.33 13.43
N LYS A 232 -11.13 -8.40 14.24
CA LYS A 232 -11.36 -8.35 15.70
C LYS A 232 -10.39 -7.35 16.36
N GLY A 233 -9.11 -7.41 15.99
CA GLY A 233 -8.09 -6.50 16.52
C GLY A 233 -8.40 -5.03 16.20
N LEU A 234 -8.87 -4.73 14.99
CA LEU A 234 -9.32 -3.39 14.59
C LEU A 234 -10.51 -2.93 15.43
N ARG A 235 -11.54 -3.77 15.58
CA ARG A 235 -12.70 -3.46 16.43
C ARG A 235 -12.26 -3.17 17.87
N ASP A 236 -11.43 -4.01 18.46
CA ASP A 236 -10.98 -3.87 19.85
C ASP A 236 -10.09 -2.62 20.05
N ALA A 237 -9.30 -2.26 19.03
CA ALA A 237 -8.54 -1.01 19.02
C ALA A 237 -9.46 0.20 18.97
N ALA A 238 -10.44 0.18 18.08
CA ALA A 238 -11.41 1.27 17.93
C ALA A 238 -12.26 1.48 19.14
N MET A 239 -12.79 0.41 19.75
CA MET A 239 -13.58 0.49 20.98
C MET A 239 -12.79 0.99 22.20
N SER A 240 -11.47 0.92 22.16
CA SER A 240 -10.62 1.47 23.24
C SER A 240 -10.51 2.98 23.21
N CYS A 241 -10.98 3.65 22.15
CA CYS A 241 -10.91 5.10 21.98
C CYS A 241 -12.09 5.60 21.14
N GLU A 242 -13.04 6.30 21.78
CA GLU A 242 -14.26 6.81 21.11
C GLU A 242 -13.96 7.67 19.88
N GLU A 243 -12.80 8.36 19.87
CA GLU A 243 -12.40 9.20 18.75
C GLU A 243 -12.13 8.41 17.45
N TYR A 244 -11.94 7.09 17.52
CA TYR A 244 -11.67 6.25 16.35
C TYR A 244 -12.94 5.73 15.68
N ASN A 245 -14.07 5.65 16.40
CA ASN A 245 -15.30 5.03 15.91
C ASN A 245 -15.82 5.63 14.60
N ASN A 246 -15.75 6.95 14.45
CA ASN A 246 -16.26 7.66 13.27
C ASN A 246 -15.24 7.77 12.13
N SER A 247 -14.01 7.29 12.35
CA SER A 247 -12.90 7.42 11.38
C SER A 247 -12.58 6.13 10.65
N ILE A 248 -13.28 5.03 11.00
CA ILE A 248 -13.01 3.69 10.46
C ILE A 248 -14.24 3.16 9.75
N VAL A 249 -14.03 2.69 8.52
CA VAL A 249 -15.06 2.04 7.69
C VAL A 249 -14.50 0.74 7.17
N CYS A 250 -15.31 -0.33 7.23
CA CYS A 250 -14.94 -1.63 6.68
C CYS A 250 -15.77 -1.92 5.43
N PHE A 251 -15.13 -2.51 4.43
CA PHE A 251 -15.80 -2.98 3.21
C PHE A 251 -15.56 -4.47 3.05
N LYS A 252 -16.65 -5.24 2.92
CA LYS A 252 -16.58 -6.63 2.49
C LYS A 252 -16.76 -6.67 0.97
N LEU A 253 -15.81 -7.30 0.29
CA LEU A 253 -15.92 -7.60 -1.12
C LEU A 253 -16.46 -9.02 -1.29
N HIS A 254 -17.51 -9.18 -2.05
CA HIS A 254 -18.14 -10.47 -2.30
C HIS A 254 -18.39 -10.66 -3.80
N ARG A 255 -18.01 -11.82 -4.31
CA ARG A 255 -18.31 -12.22 -5.67
C ARG A 255 -19.64 -12.98 -5.67
N THR A 256 -20.62 -12.47 -6.44
CA THR A 256 -21.92 -13.14 -6.61
C THR A 256 -21.80 -14.37 -7.51
N ASP A 257 -22.84 -15.22 -7.51
CA ASP A 257 -22.91 -16.39 -8.39
C ASP A 257 -22.80 -16.03 -9.89
N ASN A 258 -23.19 -14.82 -10.25
CA ASN A 258 -23.04 -14.27 -11.61
C ASN A 258 -21.67 -13.66 -11.87
N SER A 259 -20.69 -13.91 -11.00
CA SER A 259 -19.32 -13.37 -11.07
C SER A 259 -19.19 -11.83 -10.93
N GLU A 260 -20.26 -11.13 -10.54
CA GLU A 260 -20.20 -9.71 -10.23
C GLU A 260 -19.54 -9.48 -8.87
N LEU A 261 -18.65 -8.48 -8.78
CA LEU A 261 -18.06 -8.06 -7.53
C LEU A 261 -18.97 -7.01 -6.86
N LYS A 262 -19.42 -7.29 -5.64
CA LYS A 262 -20.21 -6.35 -4.81
C LYS A 262 -19.44 -5.97 -3.56
N SER A 263 -19.53 -4.70 -3.17
CA SER A 263 -18.99 -4.21 -1.92
C SER A 263 -20.13 -3.91 -0.94
N TYR A 264 -19.91 -4.30 0.33
CA TYR A 264 -20.82 -4.01 1.44
C TYR A 264 -20.07 -3.19 2.47
N GLN A 265 -20.58 -2.02 2.78
CA GLN A 265 -20.02 -1.14 3.79
C GLN A 265 -20.54 -1.50 5.18
N TYR A 266 -19.64 -1.58 6.16
CA TYR A 266 -19.92 -1.83 7.56
C TYR A 266 -19.36 -0.69 8.39
N SER A 267 -20.20 -0.12 9.27
CA SER A 267 -19.74 0.70 10.40
C SER A 267 -19.09 -0.22 11.46
N LEU A 268 -18.31 0.34 12.37
CA LEU A 268 -17.72 -0.45 13.46
C LEU A 268 -18.78 -1.15 14.33
N ASP A 269 -19.92 -0.49 14.58
CA ASP A 269 -21.04 -1.10 15.32
C ASP A 269 -21.59 -2.32 14.58
N SER A 270 -21.69 -2.25 13.24
CA SER A 270 -22.13 -3.36 12.42
C SER A 270 -21.11 -4.51 12.42
N VAL A 271 -19.82 -4.19 12.44
CA VAL A 271 -18.72 -5.17 12.59
C VAL A 271 -18.82 -5.85 13.95
N ASP A 272 -18.93 -5.09 15.04
CA ASP A 272 -19.06 -5.63 16.39
C ASP A 272 -20.30 -6.54 16.53
N TYR A 273 -21.47 -6.06 16.08
CA TYR A 273 -22.69 -6.88 16.09
C TYR A 273 -22.51 -8.20 15.33
N SER A 274 -21.91 -8.15 14.13
CA SER A 274 -21.73 -9.34 13.30
C SER A 274 -20.76 -10.35 13.95
N LEU A 275 -19.66 -9.85 14.53
CA LEU A 275 -18.69 -10.69 15.26
C LEU A 275 -19.34 -11.36 16.47
N ASN A 276 -20.14 -10.64 17.24
CA ASN A 276 -20.83 -11.18 18.43
C ASN A 276 -21.90 -12.22 18.06
N GLN A 277 -22.47 -12.15 16.84
CA GLN A 277 -23.44 -13.13 16.32
C GLN A 277 -22.77 -14.29 15.57
N GLY A 278 -21.43 -14.34 15.51
CA GLY A 278 -20.70 -15.36 14.76
C GLY A 278 -20.92 -15.31 13.25
N ARG A 279 -21.34 -14.16 12.72
CA ARG A 279 -21.55 -13.96 11.28
C ARG A 279 -20.23 -13.69 10.59
N GLU A 280 -20.11 -14.20 9.38
CA GLU A 280 -18.92 -13.98 8.55
C GLU A 280 -18.90 -12.56 7.98
N ILE A 281 -17.80 -11.81 8.26
CA ILE A 281 -17.58 -10.43 7.79
C ILE A 281 -16.47 -10.39 6.73
N ARG A 282 -15.68 -11.44 6.60
CA ARG A 282 -14.59 -11.56 5.62
C ARG A 282 -15.09 -12.06 4.27
#